data_629a3cd0a0c278a8fc9042148c51cab8
#
_entry.id   629a3cd0a0c278a8fc9042148c51cab8
#
_cell.length_a   1.000
_cell.length_b   1.000
_cell.length_c   1.000
_cell.angle_alpha   90.00
_cell.angle_beta   90.00
_cell.angle_gamma   90.00
#
_symmetry.space_group_name_H-M   'P 1'
#
loop_
_entity.id
_entity.type
_entity.pdbx_description
1 polymer ?
#
loop_
_entity_poly.entity_id
_entity_poly.type
_entity_poly.pdbx_seq_one_letter_code
_entity_poly.pdbx_strand_id
1 'polypeptide(L)'
;MRIRVVGALAAVAILGLTGCSSPQTARTAAPVRSVTATPPPLATAIKQAAKLGPSGMATHIELSLGLKVSQGDELARLVASGRTVTPEGYTARFGPDPMRVQAALKVLVAAGLHATWRPGSALIAADGPAPAVAAVFAIDIEDYRLPSGATFYASLDTPKLAPVLAAVISSVNGLDNYRHERTYAVRPGGLTPTDVLAFYNLKPLRDAGLDGAGITVVLPEIDDLPNLTDLNKFAGEFGLPPYDAVLTLKRDTSWGTPEKPQGETALDLEIIHQVAPAAKIVVYFSAPDFAHADRAFDQMINDHLGSVISESLGACESDTPSGHRDLYASIQNRSAAQGMSHFVASGDGGAYTCGVTATPATSFPATLPNVTAVGGTTVFESVQGVYFKETAWGGPLTESGSGGGASQFYAIPDYQKTVSQAAGHSFRQVPDVAADADPSTGFHIVFGGRDGQAGGTSAAAPLWAATVALIDQDLKRKGLRETGFANPAIYWMGANTSRLPARPFHDVTGGNNLAFDAVAGWDFATGWGSMDGAALDAAWITYIKGGGA
;
A
#
# COMPACT_ATOMS: atom_id res chain seq x y z
N MET A 1 37.42 54.47 1.22
CA MET A 1 37.54 54.76 -0.21
C MET A 1 36.19 54.38 -0.88
N ARG A 2 35.40 55.37 -1.25
CA ARG A 2 34.04 55.21 -1.81
C ARG A 2 34.15 55.11 -3.31
N ILE A 3 33.48 54.11 -3.92
CA ILE A 3 33.24 54.12 -5.36
C ILE A 3 31.72 54.00 -5.59
N ARG A 4 31.19 55.01 -6.30
CA ARG A 4 29.79 55.11 -6.72
C ARG A 4 29.62 54.35 -8.06
N VAL A 5 28.47 53.66 -8.18
CA VAL A 5 28.00 53.12 -9.46
C VAL A 5 26.91 54.03 -9.99
N VAL A 6 27.07 54.47 -11.26
CA VAL A 6 26.12 55.31 -12.00
C VAL A 6 25.21 54.38 -12.84
N GLY A 7 23.91 54.58 -12.74
CA GLY A 7 22.93 53.87 -13.56
C GLY A 7 22.74 54.52 -14.92
N ALA A 8 22.41 53.73 -15.93
CA ALA A 8 21.89 54.19 -17.21
C ALA A 8 20.50 53.63 -17.44
N LEU A 9 19.51 54.51 -17.54
CA LEU A 9 18.14 54.20 -18.01
C LEU A 9 18.14 54.19 -19.54
N ALA A 10 17.61 53.14 -20.14
CA ALA A 10 17.18 53.11 -21.52
C ALA A 10 15.64 53.03 -21.58
N ALA A 11 15.00 54.04 -22.13
CA ALA A 11 13.57 54.08 -22.37
C ALA A 11 13.25 53.36 -23.69
N VAL A 12 12.32 52.42 -23.70
CA VAL A 12 11.73 51.84 -24.90
C VAL A 12 10.26 52.21 -24.95
N ALA A 13 9.86 52.82 -26.07
CA ALA A 13 8.50 53.25 -26.34
C ALA A 13 7.59 52.06 -26.63
N ILE A 14 6.42 52.04 -25.99
CA ILE A 14 5.35 51.04 -26.22
C ILE A 14 4.37 51.62 -27.24
N LEU A 15 4.25 50.98 -28.40
CA LEU A 15 3.14 51.20 -29.35
C LEU A 15 1.96 50.33 -28.89
N GLY A 16 0.84 50.98 -28.58
CA GLY A 16 -0.38 50.30 -28.18
C GLY A 16 -1.07 49.60 -29.35
N LEU A 17 -1.47 48.37 -29.11
CA LEU A 17 -2.51 47.69 -29.88
C LEU A 17 -3.64 47.36 -28.87
N THR A 18 -4.77 48.03 -29.07
CA THR A 18 -6.03 47.80 -28.36
C THR A 18 -6.67 46.49 -28.83
N GLY A 19 -6.53 45.42 -28.07
CA GLY A 19 -7.29 44.22 -28.21
C GLY A 19 -8.34 44.16 -27.09
N CYS A 20 -9.62 44.10 -27.44
CA CYS A 20 -10.71 43.84 -26.49
C CYS A 20 -10.57 42.45 -25.86
N SER A 21 -10.11 42.40 -24.63
CA SER A 21 -10.20 41.20 -23.79
C SER A 21 -11.37 41.35 -22.82
N SER A 22 -12.36 40.46 -22.96
CA SER A 22 -13.43 40.27 -21.99
C SER A 22 -12.82 39.87 -20.63
N PRO A 23 -13.37 40.32 -19.50
CA PRO A 23 -12.83 39.95 -18.23
C PRO A 23 -13.15 38.45 -17.96
N GLN A 24 -12.12 37.62 -18.00
CA GLN A 24 -12.19 36.29 -17.40
C GLN A 24 -12.34 36.47 -15.88
N THR A 25 -13.54 36.22 -15.41
CA THR A 25 -13.77 36.07 -13.96
C THR A 25 -12.89 34.93 -13.45
N ALA A 26 -11.88 35.26 -12.65
CA ALA A 26 -11.14 34.29 -11.88
C ALA A 26 -12.15 33.49 -11.03
N ARG A 27 -12.42 32.24 -11.44
CA ARG A 27 -13.15 31.29 -10.59
C ARG A 27 -12.23 30.98 -9.43
N THR A 28 -12.60 31.47 -8.25
CA THR A 28 -12.02 31.02 -6.99
C THR A 28 -12.12 29.50 -6.94
N ALA A 29 -10.97 28.84 -6.87
CA ALA A 29 -10.90 27.39 -6.64
C ALA A 29 -11.71 27.07 -5.37
N ALA A 30 -12.55 26.06 -5.45
CA ALA A 30 -13.24 25.55 -4.26
C ALA A 30 -12.19 25.15 -3.21
N PRO A 31 -12.46 25.40 -1.92
CA PRO A 31 -11.51 25.03 -0.89
C PRO A 31 -11.29 23.52 -0.93
N VAL A 32 -10.02 23.12 -1.05
CA VAL A 32 -9.59 21.73 -0.87
C VAL A 32 -10.14 21.27 0.47
N ARG A 33 -10.89 20.15 0.48
CA ARG A 33 -11.30 19.54 1.75
C ARG A 33 -10.02 19.28 2.55
N SER A 34 -9.97 19.84 3.75
CA SER A 34 -8.92 19.52 4.71
C SER A 34 -8.82 18.01 4.87
N VAL A 35 -7.59 17.50 4.86
CA VAL A 35 -7.29 16.14 5.35
C VAL A 35 -8.08 15.96 6.64
N THR A 36 -9.01 15.02 6.65
CA THR A 36 -9.78 14.75 7.86
C THR A 36 -8.81 14.23 8.90
N ALA A 37 -8.77 14.88 10.06
CA ALA A 37 -7.92 14.46 11.17
C ALA A 37 -8.07 12.94 11.39
N THR A 38 -6.96 12.24 11.58
CA THR A 38 -6.96 10.81 11.90
C THR A 38 -7.92 10.58 13.07
N PRO A 39 -8.94 9.70 12.96
CA PRO A 39 -9.80 9.44 14.10
C PRO A 39 -8.99 8.84 15.23
N PRO A 40 -9.40 9.09 16.46
CA PRO A 40 -8.72 8.54 17.62
C PRO A 40 -8.78 7.00 17.60
N PRO A 41 -7.80 6.31 18.23
CA PRO A 41 -7.85 4.87 18.45
C PRO A 41 -9.19 4.41 19.01
N LEU A 42 -9.64 3.19 18.66
CA LEU A 42 -10.93 2.64 19.08
C LEU A 42 -11.19 2.79 20.58
N ALA A 43 -10.21 2.47 21.42
CA ALA A 43 -10.34 2.61 22.87
C ALA A 43 -10.58 4.05 23.33
N THR A 44 -10.03 5.04 22.62
CA THR A 44 -10.24 6.47 22.86
C THR A 44 -11.60 6.91 22.34
N ALA A 45 -11.98 6.44 21.15
CA ALA A 45 -13.30 6.72 20.56
C ALA A 45 -14.43 6.22 21.46
N ILE A 46 -14.32 4.99 21.99
CA ILE A 46 -15.28 4.40 22.93
C ILE A 46 -15.40 5.26 24.20
N LYS A 47 -14.30 5.80 24.74
CA LYS A 47 -14.33 6.68 25.92
C LYS A 47 -15.05 7.99 25.66
N GLN A 48 -15.05 8.48 24.44
CA GLN A 48 -15.70 9.73 24.01
C GLN A 48 -17.12 9.51 23.52
N ALA A 49 -17.50 8.29 23.17
CA ALA A 49 -18.81 7.93 22.65
C ALA A 49 -19.83 7.68 23.75
N ALA A 50 -21.10 7.94 23.43
CA ALA A 50 -22.21 7.49 24.26
C ALA A 50 -22.48 6.01 23.99
N LYS A 51 -22.37 5.17 25.01
CA LYS A 51 -22.77 3.75 24.94
C LYS A 51 -24.29 3.66 24.81
N LEU A 52 -24.79 2.99 23.78
CA LEU A 52 -26.21 2.83 23.48
C LEU A 52 -26.79 1.54 24.08
N GLY A 53 -25.95 0.57 24.39
CA GLY A 53 -26.30 -0.72 24.94
C GLY A 53 -25.90 -1.87 24.04
N PRO A 54 -26.23 -3.14 24.42
CA PRO A 54 -25.90 -4.33 23.64
C PRO A 54 -26.44 -4.24 22.20
N SER A 55 -25.62 -4.59 21.23
CA SER A 55 -26.00 -4.63 19.83
C SER A 55 -27.10 -5.64 19.59
N GLY A 56 -28.20 -5.21 18.94
CA GLY A 56 -29.41 -5.98 18.77
C GLY A 56 -29.43 -6.84 17.51
N MET A 57 -30.58 -7.51 17.28
CA MET A 57 -30.81 -8.35 16.08
C MET A 57 -30.73 -7.57 14.76
N ALA A 58 -30.91 -6.24 14.78
CA ALA A 58 -30.80 -5.38 13.61
C ALA A 58 -29.34 -5.04 13.24
N THR A 59 -28.41 -5.18 14.18
CA THR A 59 -26.98 -5.02 13.92
C THR A 59 -26.46 -6.32 13.32
N HIS A 60 -26.14 -6.26 12.02
CA HIS A 60 -25.56 -7.38 11.28
C HIS A 60 -24.06 -7.26 11.30
N ILE A 61 -23.35 -8.33 11.59
CA ILE A 61 -21.89 -8.34 11.72
C ILE A 61 -21.30 -9.26 10.66
N GLU A 62 -20.37 -8.72 9.90
CA GLU A 62 -19.55 -9.42 8.94
C GLU A 62 -18.24 -9.87 9.61
N LEU A 63 -17.86 -11.13 9.39
CA LEU A 63 -16.69 -11.72 10.01
C LEU A 63 -15.77 -12.35 8.97
N SER A 64 -14.47 -12.15 9.15
CA SER A 64 -13.42 -12.95 8.52
C SER A 64 -12.71 -13.77 9.58
N LEU A 65 -12.90 -15.10 9.54
CA LEU A 65 -12.34 -16.04 10.51
C LEU A 65 -11.09 -16.69 9.93
N GLY A 66 -9.92 -16.21 10.30
CA GLY A 66 -8.63 -16.72 9.80
C GLY A 66 -8.41 -18.18 10.18
N LEU A 67 -7.89 -18.96 9.25
CA LEU A 67 -7.64 -20.38 9.41
C LEU A 67 -6.18 -20.68 9.76
N LYS A 68 -5.95 -21.69 10.57
CA LYS A 68 -4.60 -22.15 10.93
C LYS A 68 -3.90 -22.73 9.70
N VAL A 69 -2.71 -22.25 9.43
CA VAL A 69 -1.80 -22.78 8.41
C VAL A 69 -1.23 -24.11 8.90
N SER A 70 -1.25 -25.14 8.04
CA SER A 70 -0.52 -26.37 8.28
C SER A 70 0.98 -26.16 8.06
N GLN A 71 1.82 -26.81 8.86
CA GLN A 71 3.28 -26.80 8.69
C GLN A 71 3.90 -25.38 8.63
N GLY A 72 3.48 -24.47 9.53
CA GLY A 72 3.91 -23.07 9.56
C GLY A 72 5.43 -22.87 9.54
N ASP A 73 6.20 -23.66 10.30
CA ASP A 73 7.67 -23.59 10.30
C ASP A 73 8.29 -23.96 8.95
N GLU A 74 7.68 -24.88 8.22
CA GLU A 74 8.11 -25.26 6.88
C GLU A 74 7.78 -24.16 5.87
N LEU A 75 6.60 -23.56 5.98
CA LEU A 75 6.20 -22.40 5.19
C LEU A 75 7.18 -21.23 5.41
N ALA A 76 7.50 -20.92 6.67
CA ALA A 76 8.45 -19.85 6.98
C ALA A 76 9.84 -20.11 6.36
N ARG A 77 10.35 -21.36 6.43
CA ARG A 77 11.62 -21.72 5.76
C ARG A 77 11.53 -21.64 4.24
N LEU A 78 10.39 -22.00 3.65
CA LEU A 78 10.18 -21.90 2.20
C LEU A 78 10.28 -20.43 1.76
N VAL A 79 9.53 -19.55 2.43
CA VAL A 79 9.53 -18.10 2.14
C VAL A 79 10.94 -17.52 2.32
N ALA A 80 11.61 -17.81 3.45
CA ALA A 80 12.97 -17.33 3.73
C ALA A 80 14.00 -17.80 2.68
N SER A 81 13.78 -18.96 2.05
CA SER A 81 14.67 -19.50 1.01
C SER A 81 14.42 -18.90 -0.39
N GLY A 82 13.44 -18.02 -0.57
CA GLY A 82 13.04 -17.48 -1.87
C GLY A 82 12.46 -18.54 -2.84
N ARG A 83 12.16 -19.74 -2.35
CA ARG A 83 11.52 -20.79 -3.15
C ARG A 83 10.02 -20.59 -3.16
N THR A 84 9.39 -20.92 -4.29
CA THR A 84 7.96 -20.74 -4.49
C THR A 84 7.22 -22.06 -4.67
N VAL A 85 5.91 -22.03 -4.51
CA VAL A 85 4.98 -23.12 -4.80
C VAL A 85 3.80 -22.58 -5.59
N THR A 86 3.16 -23.44 -6.40
CA THR A 86 1.90 -23.05 -7.06
C THR A 86 0.76 -22.90 -6.04
N PRO A 87 -0.35 -22.22 -6.37
CA PRO A 87 -1.52 -22.14 -5.50
C PRO A 87 -2.05 -23.50 -5.06
N GLU A 88 -2.09 -24.49 -5.98
CA GLU A 88 -2.50 -25.87 -5.68
C GLU A 88 -1.48 -26.54 -4.76
N GLY A 89 -0.18 -26.34 -5.02
CA GLY A 89 0.91 -26.84 -4.18
C GLY A 89 0.86 -26.24 -2.77
N TYR A 90 0.55 -24.95 -2.65
CA TYR A 90 0.32 -24.29 -1.36
C TYR A 90 -0.86 -24.93 -0.63
N THR A 91 -2.02 -25.02 -1.29
CA THR A 91 -3.25 -25.59 -0.69
C THR A 91 -3.04 -27.02 -0.22
N ALA A 92 -2.38 -27.86 -1.01
CA ALA A 92 -2.11 -29.25 -0.66
C ALA A 92 -1.15 -29.42 0.53
N ARG A 93 -0.20 -28.49 0.70
CA ARG A 93 0.91 -28.63 1.67
C ARG A 93 0.68 -27.82 2.94
N PHE A 94 0.14 -26.62 2.82
CA PHE A 94 0.01 -25.63 3.87
C PHE A 94 -1.44 -25.23 4.17
N GLY A 95 -2.37 -25.61 3.30
CA GLY A 95 -3.79 -25.27 3.46
C GLY A 95 -4.41 -25.89 4.72
N PRO A 96 -5.53 -25.33 5.19
CA PRO A 96 -6.27 -25.87 6.33
C PRO A 96 -6.86 -27.25 6.00
N ASP A 97 -7.02 -28.08 7.02
CA ASP A 97 -7.69 -29.40 6.89
C ASP A 97 -9.17 -29.21 6.51
N PRO A 98 -9.60 -29.62 5.31
CA PRO A 98 -10.98 -29.41 4.86
C PRO A 98 -12.03 -30.06 5.75
N MET A 99 -11.74 -31.22 6.37
CA MET A 99 -12.68 -31.91 7.25
C MET A 99 -12.93 -31.11 8.54
N ARG A 100 -11.87 -30.51 9.08
CA ARG A 100 -11.98 -29.65 10.27
C ARG A 100 -12.69 -28.34 9.94
N VAL A 101 -12.42 -27.75 8.78
CA VAL A 101 -13.16 -26.55 8.30
C VAL A 101 -14.65 -26.86 8.17
N GLN A 102 -15.03 -27.99 7.56
CA GLN A 102 -16.43 -28.38 7.44
C GLN A 102 -17.10 -28.62 8.80
N ALA A 103 -16.37 -29.13 9.79
CA ALA A 103 -16.87 -29.26 11.16
C ALA A 103 -17.10 -27.89 11.80
N ALA A 104 -16.21 -26.92 11.60
CA ALA A 104 -16.37 -25.55 12.07
C ALA A 104 -17.57 -24.85 11.42
N LEU A 105 -17.73 -24.97 10.09
CA LEU A 105 -18.90 -24.42 9.38
C LEU A 105 -20.22 -24.93 9.96
N LYS A 106 -20.34 -26.23 10.25
CA LYS A 106 -21.55 -26.80 10.87
C LYS A 106 -21.86 -26.16 12.23
N VAL A 107 -20.82 -25.88 13.05
CA VAL A 107 -20.99 -25.23 14.36
C VAL A 107 -21.47 -23.80 14.19
N LEU A 108 -20.87 -23.03 13.27
CA LEU A 108 -21.26 -21.64 13.00
C LEU A 108 -22.70 -21.55 12.49
N VAL A 109 -23.06 -22.38 11.51
CA VAL A 109 -24.43 -22.43 10.96
C VAL A 109 -25.45 -22.87 12.01
N ALA A 110 -25.13 -23.86 12.85
CA ALA A 110 -26.02 -24.28 13.93
C ALA A 110 -26.21 -23.19 15.00
N ALA A 111 -25.27 -22.26 15.13
CA ALA A 111 -25.37 -21.10 16.01
C ALA A 111 -26.13 -19.91 15.39
N GLY A 112 -26.64 -20.05 14.16
CA GLY A 112 -27.45 -19.02 13.49
C GLY A 112 -26.64 -18.03 12.65
N LEU A 113 -25.38 -18.35 12.33
CA LEU A 113 -24.58 -17.57 11.40
C LEU A 113 -24.68 -18.16 9.99
N HIS A 114 -24.63 -17.31 8.98
CA HIS A 114 -24.27 -17.74 7.64
C HIS A 114 -22.75 -17.90 7.61
N ALA A 115 -22.22 -19.01 7.07
CA ALA A 115 -20.78 -19.26 7.03
C ALA A 115 -20.40 -20.06 5.78
N THR A 116 -19.39 -19.58 5.07
CA THR A 116 -18.89 -20.18 3.82
C THR A 116 -17.37 -20.29 3.83
N TRP A 117 -16.85 -21.27 3.09
CA TRP A 117 -15.43 -21.44 2.86
C TRP A 117 -15.18 -21.98 1.45
N ARG A 118 -14.19 -21.43 0.76
CA ARG A 118 -13.73 -21.91 -0.55
C ARG A 118 -12.43 -22.71 -0.39
N PRO A 119 -12.25 -23.83 -1.09
CA PRO A 119 -10.97 -24.54 -1.10
C PRO A 119 -9.82 -23.59 -1.47
N GLY A 120 -8.74 -23.63 -0.69
CA GLY A 120 -7.59 -22.73 -0.85
C GLY A 120 -7.69 -21.42 -0.07
N SER A 121 -8.89 -21.02 0.39
CA SER A 121 -9.05 -19.82 1.21
C SER A 121 -8.40 -19.96 2.58
N ALA A 122 -7.72 -18.91 3.03
CA ALA A 122 -7.13 -18.80 4.36
C ALA A 122 -8.16 -18.40 5.44
N LEU A 123 -9.42 -18.16 5.08
CA LEU A 123 -10.47 -17.73 6.00
C LEU A 123 -11.81 -18.44 5.76
N ILE A 124 -12.66 -18.46 6.78
CA ILE A 124 -14.10 -18.66 6.66
C ILE A 124 -14.74 -17.28 6.66
N ALA A 125 -15.52 -16.96 5.63
CA ALA A 125 -16.42 -15.82 5.65
C ALA A 125 -17.67 -16.20 6.43
N ALA A 126 -18.04 -15.39 7.42
CA ALA A 126 -19.25 -15.61 8.20
C ALA A 126 -19.97 -14.28 8.46
N ASP A 127 -21.27 -14.33 8.61
CA ASP A 127 -22.09 -13.17 8.92
C ASP A 127 -23.32 -13.56 9.74
N GLY A 128 -23.87 -12.59 10.48
CA GLY A 128 -25.08 -12.81 11.23
C GLY A 128 -25.42 -11.70 12.22
N PRO A 129 -26.55 -11.82 12.92
CA PRO A 129 -26.98 -10.81 13.89
C PRO A 129 -26.02 -10.79 15.10
N ALA A 130 -25.75 -9.59 15.61
CA ALA A 130 -24.80 -9.37 16.72
C ALA A 130 -25.00 -10.30 17.94
N PRO A 131 -26.22 -10.61 18.40
CA PRO A 131 -26.40 -11.54 19.50
C PRO A 131 -25.95 -12.98 19.20
N ALA A 132 -26.06 -13.44 17.94
CA ALA A 132 -25.57 -14.76 17.55
C ALA A 132 -24.03 -14.78 17.53
N VAL A 133 -23.40 -13.75 17.00
CA VAL A 133 -21.94 -13.58 17.02
C VAL A 133 -21.43 -13.52 18.47
N ALA A 134 -22.04 -12.68 19.31
CA ALA A 134 -21.70 -12.56 20.72
C ALA A 134 -21.74 -13.91 21.46
N ALA A 135 -22.78 -14.72 21.20
CA ALA A 135 -22.95 -16.04 21.80
C ALA A 135 -21.89 -17.06 21.32
N VAL A 136 -21.56 -17.04 20.00
CA VAL A 136 -20.57 -17.99 19.42
C VAL A 136 -19.17 -17.74 19.98
N PHE A 137 -18.81 -16.49 20.16
CA PHE A 137 -17.46 -16.10 20.58
C PHE A 137 -17.36 -15.76 22.07
N ALA A 138 -18.48 -15.84 22.80
CA ALA A 138 -18.59 -15.51 24.24
C ALA A 138 -18.00 -14.13 24.57
N ILE A 139 -18.45 -13.11 23.84
CA ILE A 139 -18.06 -11.70 23.94
C ILE A 139 -19.29 -10.81 24.09
N ASP A 140 -19.08 -9.59 24.58
CA ASP A 140 -20.09 -8.54 24.55
C ASP A 140 -19.84 -7.62 23.34
N ILE A 141 -20.89 -7.34 22.55
CA ILE A 141 -20.85 -6.41 21.43
C ILE A 141 -21.84 -5.29 21.73
N GLU A 142 -21.35 -4.05 21.69
CA GLU A 142 -22.10 -2.88 22.11
C GLU A 142 -22.18 -1.85 20.99
N ASP A 143 -23.31 -1.16 20.89
CA ASP A 143 -23.49 -0.03 20.01
C ASP A 143 -23.06 1.27 20.69
N TYR A 144 -22.39 2.13 19.95
CA TYR A 144 -21.86 3.42 20.40
C TYR A 144 -22.28 4.55 19.47
N ARG A 145 -22.33 5.80 20.03
CA ARG A 145 -22.57 7.03 19.26
C ARG A 145 -21.50 8.06 19.57
N LEU A 146 -20.76 8.47 18.56
CA LEU A 146 -19.77 9.54 18.65
C LEU A 146 -20.44 10.91 18.89
N PRO A 147 -19.69 11.91 19.40
CA PRO A 147 -20.17 13.30 19.47
C PRO A 147 -20.61 13.88 18.11
N SER A 148 -20.07 13.36 17.01
CA SER A 148 -20.48 13.72 15.64
C SER A 148 -21.87 13.20 15.25
N GLY A 149 -22.46 12.30 16.05
CA GLY A 149 -23.72 11.61 15.76
C GLY A 149 -23.56 10.28 15.04
N ALA A 150 -22.38 9.96 14.51
CA ALA A 150 -22.11 8.66 13.85
C ALA A 150 -22.20 7.51 14.87
N THR A 151 -22.75 6.38 14.44
CA THR A 151 -22.89 5.18 15.25
C THR A 151 -21.95 4.08 14.74
N PHE A 152 -21.46 3.26 15.67
CA PHE A 152 -20.66 2.07 15.36
C PHE A 152 -20.91 1.01 16.43
N TYR A 153 -20.61 -0.25 16.09
CA TYR A 153 -20.55 -1.33 17.08
C TYR A 153 -19.09 -1.69 17.36
N ALA A 154 -18.83 -2.19 18.56
CA ALA A 154 -17.53 -2.73 18.92
C ALA A 154 -17.61 -3.73 20.07
N SER A 155 -16.66 -4.69 20.07
CA SER A 155 -16.29 -5.49 21.22
C SER A 155 -14.83 -5.25 21.58
N LEU A 156 -14.54 -5.13 22.87
CA LEU A 156 -13.17 -5.11 23.41
C LEU A 156 -12.77 -6.47 24.02
N ASP A 157 -13.67 -7.44 23.99
CA ASP A 157 -13.44 -8.75 24.57
C ASP A 157 -12.56 -9.61 23.65
N THR A 158 -11.77 -10.47 24.27
CA THR A 158 -11.05 -11.52 23.54
C THR A 158 -12.00 -12.68 23.25
N PRO A 159 -12.20 -13.05 21.96
CA PRO A 159 -13.06 -14.16 21.58
C PRO A 159 -12.66 -15.48 22.22
N LYS A 160 -13.65 -16.23 22.74
CA LYS A 160 -13.46 -17.57 23.30
C LYS A 160 -14.03 -18.60 22.32
N LEU A 161 -13.14 -19.36 21.70
CA LEU A 161 -13.52 -20.34 20.69
C LEU A 161 -13.88 -21.70 21.36
N ALA A 162 -15.02 -22.25 20.97
CA ALA A 162 -15.34 -23.65 21.29
C ALA A 162 -14.25 -24.61 20.71
N PRO A 163 -13.97 -25.77 21.28
CA PRO A 163 -12.87 -26.66 20.86
C PRO A 163 -12.85 -26.99 19.37
N VAL A 164 -14.00 -27.17 18.72
CA VAL A 164 -14.12 -27.44 17.27
C VAL A 164 -13.66 -26.22 16.46
N LEU A 165 -14.04 -25.01 16.88
CA LEU A 165 -13.62 -23.76 16.23
C LEU A 165 -12.13 -23.49 16.52
N ALA A 166 -11.70 -23.65 17.76
CA ALA A 166 -10.30 -23.47 18.16
C ALA A 166 -9.33 -24.44 17.47
N ALA A 167 -9.82 -25.58 16.97
CA ALA A 167 -9.00 -26.52 16.22
C ALA A 167 -8.57 -26.00 14.85
N VAL A 168 -9.28 -25.04 14.27
CA VAL A 168 -9.08 -24.59 12.89
C VAL A 168 -8.99 -23.07 12.73
N ILE A 169 -9.66 -22.29 13.60
CA ILE A 169 -9.62 -20.83 13.57
C ILE A 169 -8.40 -20.34 14.34
N SER A 170 -7.65 -19.42 13.75
CA SER A 170 -6.50 -18.73 14.34
C SER A 170 -6.86 -17.31 14.79
N SER A 171 -7.76 -16.63 14.06
CA SER A 171 -8.14 -15.25 14.34
C SER A 171 -9.60 -14.96 14.01
N VAL A 172 -10.17 -13.95 14.67
CA VAL A 172 -11.54 -13.46 14.45
C VAL A 172 -11.45 -11.97 14.16
N ASN A 173 -11.89 -11.56 12.99
CA ASN A 173 -11.93 -10.16 12.55
C ASN A 173 -13.38 -9.74 12.23
N GLY A 174 -13.68 -8.42 12.32
CA GLY A 174 -15.02 -7.86 12.10
C GLY A 174 -15.81 -7.60 13.39
N LEU A 175 -15.17 -7.60 14.56
CA LEU A 175 -15.81 -7.36 15.86
C LEU A 175 -16.01 -5.87 16.18
N ASP A 176 -15.65 -4.99 15.27
CA ASP A 176 -16.03 -3.57 15.23
C ASP A 176 -16.11 -3.09 13.79
N ASN A 177 -16.89 -2.03 13.56
CA ASN A 177 -16.96 -1.29 12.30
C ASN A 177 -16.52 0.17 12.44
N TYR A 178 -15.78 0.50 13.50
CA TYR A 178 -15.21 1.81 13.71
C TYR A 178 -13.90 1.99 12.93
N ARG A 179 -13.06 0.96 12.91
CA ARG A 179 -11.76 0.95 12.25
C ARG A 179 -11.92 0.52 10.81
N HIS A 180 -11.33 1.26 9.88
CA HIS A 180 -11.33 1.02 8.45
C HIS A 180 -10.09 1.64 7.80
N GLU A 181 -9.80 1.25 6.57
CA GLU A 181 -8.70 1.76 5.75
C GLU A 181 -9.04 3.13 5.14
N ARG A 182 -8.06 3.88 4.60
CA ARG A 182 -8.20 5.29 4.17
C ARG A 182 -7.39 5.64 2.95
N THR A 183 -7.80 6.72 2.26
CA THR A 183 -7.25 7.28 1.02
C THR A 183 -6.87 8.77 1.13
N TYR A 184 -6.07 9.34 0.18
CA TYR A 184 -5.40 10.66 0.30
C TYR A 184 -5.66 11.64 -0.87
N ALA A 185 -5.20 12.90 -0.87
CA ALA A 185 -5.80 14.05 -1.62
C ALA A 185 -4.95 14.72 -2.74
N VAL A 186 -5.57 15.45 -3.68
CA VAL A 186 -5.12 15.95 -5.00
C VAL A 186 -4.99 17.47 -5.14
N ARG A 187 -3.98 18.00 -5.93
CA ARG A 187 -3.76 19.43 -6.30
C ARG A 187 -3.35 19.58 -7.79
N PRO A 188 -3.34 20.81 -8.43
CA PRO A 188 -2.98 21.00 -9.85
C PRO A 188 -1.47 21.01 -10.14
N GLY A 189 -1.00 20.28 -11.18
CA GLY A 189 0.40 20.16 -11.63
C GLY A 189 0.91 18.72 -11.59
N GLY A 190 2.15 18.48 -11.22
CA GLY A 190 2.76 17.18 -10.93
C GLY A 190 3.68 16.62 -12.01
N LEU A 191 4.46 15.58 -11.63
CA LEU A 191 5.36 14.85 -12.51
C LEU A 191 4.58 14.16 -13.62
N THR A 192 4.91 14.46 -14.87
CA THR A 192 4.33 13.77 -16.03
C THR A 192 5.00 12.40 -16.24
N PRO A 193 4.42 11.50 -17.05
CA PRO A 193 5.06 10.23 -17.40
C PRO A 193 6.49 10.36 -17.91
N THR A 194 6.78 11.43 -18.68
CA THR A 194 8.13 11.71 -19.18
C THR A 194 9.09 12.07 -18.04
N ASP A 195 8.63 12.88 -17.09
CA ASP A 195 9.44 13.29 -15.93
C ASP A 195 9.74 12.07 -15.04
N VAL A 196 8.75 11.23 -14.76
CA VAL A 196 8.91 10.00 -13.97
C VAL A 196 9.94 9.06 -14.61
N LEU A 197 9.81 8.80 -15.92
CA LEU A 197 10.75 7.93 -16.64
C LEU A 197 12.18 8.48 -16.65
N ALA A 198 12.33 9.80 -16.73
CA ALA A 198 13.64 10.45 -16.71
C ALA A 198 14.23 10.51 -15.31
N PHE A 199 13.44 10.92 -14.31
CA PHE A 199 13.90 11.10 -12.93
C PHE A 199 14.36 9.78 -12.31
N TYR A 200 13.59 8.71 -12.44
CA TYR A 200 13.92 7.38 -11.89
C TYR A 200 14.74 6.50 -12.84
N ASN A 201 15.33 7.10 -13.90
CA ASN A 201 16.15 6.37 -14.88
C ASN A 201 15.48 5.11 -15.45
N LEU A 202 14.16 5.18 -15.67
CA LEU A 202 13.35 4.11 -16.27
C LEU A 202 13.34 4.14 -17.80
N LYS A 203 13.71 5.30 -18.38
CA LYS A 203 13.71 5.48 -19.83
C LYS A 203 14.56 4.44 -20.57
N PRO A 204 15.77 4.03 -20.11
CA PRO A 204 16.54 2.98 -20.79
C PRO A 204 15.79 1.64 -20.87
N LEU A 205 15.01 1.28 -19.86
CA LEU A 205 14.19 0.07 -19.86
C LEU A 205 13.07 0.18 -20.91
N ARG A 206 12.40 1.33 -20.95
CA ARG A 206 11.34 1.63 -21.93
C ARG A 206 11.90 1.64 -23.36
N ASP A 207 13.06 2.24 -23.59
CA ASP A 207 13.76 2.27 -24.89
C ASP A 207 14.18 0.85 -25.34
N ALA A 208 14.44 -0.07 -24.40
CA ALA A 208 14.67 -1.49 -24.66
C ALA A 208 13.38 -2.29 -24.95
N GLY A 209 12.23 -1.63 -25.01
CA GLY A 209 10.93 -2.25 -25.25
C GLY A 209 10.36 -2.98 -24.04
N LEU A 210 10.79 -2.64 -22.84
CA LEU A 210 10.18 -3.12 -21.59
C LEU A 210 9.04 -2.16 -21.22
N ASP A 211 7.82 -2.64 -21.34
CA ASP A 211 6.58 -1.90 -21.14
C ASP A 211 5.58 -2.61 -20.21
N GLY A 212 6.04 -3.70 -19.57
CA GLY A 212 5.25 -4.54 -18.68
C GLY A 212 4.50 -5.66 -19.39
N ALA A 213 4.64 -5.83 -20.72
CA ALA A 213 3.94 -6.87 -21.46
C ALA A 213 4.22 -8.28 -20.91
N GLY A 214 3.15 -9.04 -20.67
CA GLY A 214 3.21 -10.40 -20.10
C GLY A 214 3.34 -10.45 -18.58
N ILE A 215 3.30 -9.28 -17.90
CA ILE A 215 3.22 -9.15 -16.44
C ILE A 215 1.83 -8.66 -16.06
N THR A 216 1.34 -9.06 -14.89
CA THR A 216 0.09 -8.55 -14.32
C THR A 216 0.37 -7.96 -12.94
N VAL A 217 -0.10 -6.73 -12.72
CA VAL A 217 -0.14 -6.08 -11.41
C VAL A 217 -1.55 -6.23 -10.85
N VAL A 218 -1.68 -6.61 -9.59
CA VAL A 218 -2.97 -6.74 -8.92
C VAL A 218 -3.05 -5.75 -7.75
N LEU A 219 -4.25 -5.17 -7.54
CA LEU A 219 -4.48 -4.15 -6.52
C LEU A 219 -5.72 -4.50 -5.69
N PRO A 220 -5.65 -4.47 -4.35
CA PRO A 220 -6.82 -4.35 -3.49
C PRO A 220 -7.22 -2.88 -3.41
N GLU A 221 -8.51 -2.54 -3.61
CA GLU A 221 -9.00 -1.18 -3.58
C GLU A 221 -10.31 -1.07 -2.81
N ILE A 222 -10.47 0.06 -2.11
CA ILE A 222 -11.69 0.41 -1.37
C ILE A 222 -12.39 1.65 -1.95
N ASP A 223 -11.71 2.37 -2.82
CA ASP A 223 -12.19 3.57 -3.52
C ASP A 223 -12.73 3.19 -4.90
N ASP A 224 -14.01 3.49 -5.19
CA ASP A 224 -14.68 3.03 -6.42
C ASP A 224 -14.13 3.71 -7.68
N LEU A 225 -14.13 2.94 -8.77
CA LEU A 225 -13.88 3.42 -10.13
C LEU A 225 -15.12 3.18 -11.00
N PRO A 226 -16.01 4.18 -11.16
CA PRO A 226 -17.28 3.98 -11.83
C PRO A 226 -17.17 3.85 -13.36
N ASN A 227 -16.11 4.42 -13.96
CA ASN A 227 -15.87 4.40 -15.41
C ASN A 227 -14.41 4.69 -15.76
N LEU A 228 -14.03 4.51 -17.02
CA LEU A 228 -12.66 4.69 -17.51
C LEU A 228 -12.41 6.08 -18.13
N THR A 229 -13.32 7.04 -17.98
CA THR A 229 -13.26 8.32 -18.69
C THR A 229 -11.99 9.10 -18.32
N ASP A 230 -11.71 9.22 -17.02
CA ASP A 230 -10.54 9.95 -16.53
C ASP A 230 -9.24 9.23 -16.90
N LEU A 231 -9.19 7.92 -16.71
CA LEU A 231 -8.04 7.09 -17.08
C LEU A 231 -7.71 7.20 -18.57
N ASN A 232 -8.74 7.12 -19.45
CA ASN A 232 -8.53 7.23 -20.89
C ASN A 232 -8.21 8.67 -21.33
N LYS A 233 -8.67 9.69 -20.56
CA LYS A 233 -8.20 11.07 -20.75
C LYS A 233 -6.70 11.16 -20.44
N PHE A 234 -6.25 10.67 -19.28
CA PHE A 234 -4.84 10.60 -18.92
C PHE A 234 -4.01 9.88 -19.99
N ALA A 235 -4.42 8.67 -20.38
CA ALA A 235 -3.73 7.89 -21.40
C ALA A 235 -3.62 8.67 -22.72
N GLY A 236 -4.70 9.32 -23.15
CA GLY A 236 -4.74 10.11 -24.39
C GLY A 236 -3.84 11.35 -24.35
N GLU A 237 -3.75 12.05 -23.22
CA GLU A 237 -2.90 13.22 -23.04
C GLU A 237 -1.41 12.90 -23.18
N PHE A 238 -1.00 11.73 -22.69
CA PHE A 238 0.41 11.32 -22.71
C PHE A 238 0.76 10.28 -23.80
N GLY A 239 -0.18 10.02 -24.73
CA GLY A 239 0.04 9.07 -25.83
C GLY A 239 0.24 7.63 -25.38
N LEU A 240 -0.35 7.26 -24.24
CA LEU A 240 -0.36 5.90 -23.71
C LEU A 240 -1.50 5.07 -24.33
N PRO A 241 -1.41 3.73 -24.36
CA PRO A 241 -2.51 2.87 -24.77
C PRO A 241 -3.77 3.08 -23.90
N PRO A 242 -4.99 2.90 -24.42
CA PRO A 242 -6.20 2.98 -23.61
C PRO A 242 -6.28 1.79 -22.63
N TYR A 243 -6.93 2.01 -21.50
CA TYR A 243 -7.05 1.02 -20.41
C TYR A 243 -7.92 -0.18 -20.77
N ASP A 244 -8.81 -0.08 -21.75
CA ASP A 244 -9.74 -1.14 -22.14
C ASP A 244 -9.09 -2.49 -22.45
N ALA A 245 -7.82 -2.48 -22.90
CA ALA A 245 -7.07 -3.68 -23.25
C ALA A 245 -6.30 -4.31 -22.07
N VAL A 246 -6.05 -3.55 -21.02
CA VAL A 246 -5.14 -3.96 -19.92
C VAL A 246 -5.82 -4.04 -18.57
N LEU A 247 -6.94 -3.33 -18.33
CA LEU A 247 -7.59 -3.22 -17.04
C LEU A 247 -8.74 -4.24 -16.88
N THR A 248 -8.77 -4.91 -15.74
CA THR A 248 -9.86 -5.79 -15.31
C THR A 248 -10.31 -5.37 -13.91
N LEU A 249 -11.61 -5.11 -13.75
CA LEU A 249 -12.22 -4.75 -12.47
C LEU A 249 -12.97 -5.96 -11.91
N LYS A 250 -12.60 -6.40 -10.72
CA LYS A 250 -13.24 -7.50 -10.00
C LYS A 250 -14.09 -6.98 -8.85
N ARG A 251 -15.31 -7.47 -8.78
CA ARG A 251 -16.29 -7.15 -7.75
C ARG A 251 -17.04 -8.43 -7.39
N ASP A 252 -17.28 -8.64 -6.11
CA ASP A 252 -18.11 -9.73 -5.60
C ASP A 252 -18.98 -9.16 -4.47
N THR A 253 -20.23 -9.58 -4.39
CA THR A 253 -21.16 -9.11 -3.36
C THR A 253 -20.68 -9.46 -1.94
N SER A 254 -19.90 -10.53 -1.80
CA SER A 254 -19.29 -10.93 -0.51
C SER A 254 -18.11 -10.03 -0.06
N TRP A 255 -17.66 -9.14 -0.93
CA TRP A 255 -16.61 -8.14 -0.60
C TRP A 255 -17.21 -6.77 -0.25
N GLY A 256 -18.54 -6.67 -0.19
CA GLY A 256 -19.26 -5.42 0.09
C GLY A 256 -19.21 -4.43 -1.07
N THR A 257 -19.47 -3.16 -0.75
CA THR A 257 -19.49 -2.06 -1.73
C THR A 257 -18.36 -1.09 -1.42
N PRO A 258 -17.50 -0.76 -2.40
CA PRO A 258 -16.44 0.22 -2.20
C PRO A 258 -17.03 1.60 -1.90
N GLU A 259 -16.21 2.48 -1.34
CA GLU A 259 -16.55 3.88 -1.10
C GLU A 259 -16.77 4.63 -2.42
N LYS A 260 -17.40 5.79 -2.35
CA LYS A 260 -17.54 6.66 -3.52
C LYS A 260 -16.15 7.13 -3.98
N PRO A 261 -15.96 7.32 -5.31
CA PRO A 261 -14.67 7.73 -5.86
C PRO A 261 -14.09 8.95 -5.15
N GLN A 262 -12.86 8.81 -4.68
CA GLN A 262 -12.08 9.84 -4.01
C GLN A 262 -10.78 10.16 -4.75
N GLY A 263 -10.35 9.27 -5.67
CA GLY A 263 -9.21 9.44 -6.57
C GLY A 263 -8.03 8.51 -6.31
N GLU A 264 -8.08 7.69 -5.24
CA GLU A 264 -6.99 6.76 -4.91
C GLU A 264 -6.80 5.71 -6.00
N THR A 265 -7.86 5.00 -6.36
CA THR A 265 -7.79 4.00 -7.45
C THR A 265 -7.33 4.62 -8.77
N ALA A 266 -7.74 5.87 -9.09
CA ALA A 266 -7.27 6.55 -10.29
C ALA A 266 -5.77 6.84 -10.21
N LEU A 267 -5.27 7.34 -9.07
CA LEU A 267 -3.85 7.58 -8.80
C LEU A 267 -3.01 6.32 -9.04
N ASP A 268 -3.38 5.21 -8.41
CA ASP A 268 -2.65 3.94 -8.52
C ASP A 268 -2.58 3.46 -9.97
N LEU A 269 -3.71 3.46 -10.66
CA LEU A 269 -3.81 3.02 -12.04
C LEU A 269 -3.02 3.90 -13.00
N GLU A 270 -3.07 5.22 -12.84
CA GLU A 270 -2.34 6.15 -13.70
C GLU A 270 -0.83 6.06 -13.47
N ILE A 271 -0.38 5.86 -12.22
CA ILE A 271 1.05 5.65 -11.92
C ILE A 271 1.55 4.33 -12.48
N ILE A 272 0.81 3.24 -12.35
CA ILE A 272 1.21 1.95 -12.94
C ILE A 272 1.28 2.07 -14.47
N HIS A 273 0.26 2.64 -15.07
CA HIS A 273 0.14 2.69 -16.53
C HIS A 273 1.17 3.60 -17.19
N GLN A 274 1.57 4.71 -16.55
CA GLN A 274 2.60 5.59 -17.11
C GLN A 274 3.98 4.92 -17.18
N VAL A 275 4.27 3.98 -16.28
CA VAL A 275 5.54 3.26 -16.22
C VAL A 275 5.48 1.96 -17.03
N ALA A 276 4.42 1.17 -16.87
CA ALA A 276 4.26 -0.16 -17.46
C ALA A 276 2.94 -0.28 -18.27
N PRO A 277 2.80 0.48 -19.39
CA PRO A 277 1.52 0.63 -20.09
C PRO A 277 0.97 -0.64 -20.76
N ALA A 278 1.78 -1.67 -20.93
CA ALA A 278 1.34 -2.95 -21.47
C ALA A 278 1.18 -4.04 -20.38
N ALA A 279 1.48 -3.72 -19.12
CA ALA A 279 1.14 -4.60 -18.01
C ALA A 279 -0.37 -4.74 -17.89
N LYS A 280 -0.85 -5.94 -17.63
CA LYS A 280 -2.25 -6.12 -17.22
C LYS A 280 -2.43 -5.62 -15.80
N ILE A 281 -3.57 -5.02 -15.52
CA ILE A 281 -3.92 -4.54 -14.19
C ILE A 281 -5.25 -5.18 -13.78
N VAL A 282 -5.29 -5.77 -12.59
CA VAL A 282 -6.51 -6.38 -12.05
C VAL A 282 -6.81 -5.77 -10.68
N VAL A 283 -7.92 -5.09 -10.57
CA VAL A 283 -8.35 -4.42 -9.34
C VAL A 283 -9.41 -5.24 -8.63
N TYR A 284 -9.25 -5.47 -7.33
CA TYR A 284 -10.20 -6.16 -6.46
C TYR A 284 -10.83 -5.13 -5.51
N PHE A 285 -12.09 -4.78 -5.76
CA PHE A 285 -12.80 -3.79 -4.97
C PHE A 285 -13.51 -4.40 -3.76
N SER A 286 -13.36 -3.76 -2.61
CA SER A 286 -14.08 -4.14 -1.39
C SER A 286 -14.68 -2.93 -0.66
N ALA A 287 -15.55 -3.18 0.28
CA ALA A 287 -15.90 -2.18 1.30
C ALA A 287 -14.68 -1.89 2.19
N PRO A 288 -14.58 -0.70 2.81
CA PRO A 288 -13.39 -0.26 3.55
C PRO A 288 -13.21 -0.93 4.92
N ASP A 289 -14.18 -1.73 5.37
CA ASP A 289 -14.03 -2.46 6.61
C ASP A 289 -13.13 -3.69 6.44
N PHE A 290 -12.40 -4.03 7.49
CA PHE A 290 -11.40 -5.11 7.45
C PHE A 290 -11.96 -6.48 7.08
N ALA A 291 -13.21 -6.77 7.40
CA ALA A 291 -13.78 -8.09 7.11
C ALA A 291 -13.99 -8.30 5.60
N HIS A 292 -14.46 -7.27 4.90
CA HIS A 292 -14.64 -7.31 3.45
C HIS A 292 -13.30 -7.19 2.70
N ALA A 293 -12.40 -6.31 3.17
CA ALA A 293 -11.07 -6.17 2.62
C ALA A 293 -10.28 -7.49 2.71
N ASP A 294 -10.31 -8.19 3.84
CA ASP A 294 -9.70 -9.52 4.02
C ASP A 294 -10.21 -10.53 2.99
N ARG A 295 -11.52 -10.54 2.71
CA ARG A 295 -12.12 -11.49 1.76
C ARG A 295 -11.67 -11.22 0.32
N ALA A 296 -11.64 -9.94 -0.08
CA ALA A 296 -11.18 -9.55 -1.40
C ALA A 296 -9.68 -9.85 -1.57
N PHE A 297 -8.87 -9.53 -0.55
CA PHE A 297 -7.44 -9.80 -0.57
C PHE A 297 -7.13 -11.30 -0.57
N ASP A 298 -7.80 -12.11 0.24
CA ASP A 298 -7.65 -13.58 0.21
C ASP A 298 -8.01 -14.15 -1.17
N GLN A 299 -9.09 -13.64 -1.79
CA GLN A 299 -9.47 -14.08 -3.14
C GLN A 299 -8.45 -13.64 -4.19
N MET A 300 -7.89 -12.45 -4.09
CA MET A 300 -6.85 -11.94 -4.99
C MET A 300 -5.62 -12.86 -4.98
N ILE A 301 -5.15 -13.25 -3.80
CA ILE A 301 -4.02 -14.17 -3.66
C ILE A 301 -4.38 -15.59 -4.14
N ASN A 302 -5.63 -16.01 -3.92
CA ASN A 302 -6.10 -17.33 -4.36
C ASN A 302 -6.28 -17.42 -5.88
N ASP A 303 -6.74 -16.35 -6.54
CA ASP A 303 -6.87 -16.25 -7.99
C ASP A 303 -5.50 -16.28 -8.68
N HIS A 304 -4.46 -15.76 -8.03
CA HIS A 304 -3.07 -15.73 -8.51
C HIS A 304 -2.94 -15.22 -9.96
N LEU A 305 -3.63 -14.13 -10.27
CA LEU A 305 -3.67 -13.57 -11.63
C LEU A 305 -2.44 -12.74 -11.99
N GLY A 306 -1.69 -12.28 -10.98
CA GLY A 306 -0.49 -11.46 -11.15
C GLY A 306 0.61 -11.83 -10.19
N SER A 307 1.85 -11.46 -10.53
CA SER A 307 3.05 -11.68 -9.72
C SER A 307 3.47 -10.45 -8.90
N VAL A 308 2.85 -9.31 -9.16
CA VAL A 308 3.16 -8.04 -8.48
C VAL A 308 1.88 -7.47 -7.86
N ILE A 309 1.96 -7.08 -6.60
CA ILE A 309 0.87 -6.44 -5.86
C ILE A 309 1.28 -5.01 -5.52
N SER A 310 0.39 -4.05 -5.78
CA SER A 310 0.45 -2.68 -5.25
C SER A 310 -0.67 -2.48 -4.26
N GLU A 311 -0.37 -1.93 -3.08
CA GLU A 311 -1.36 -1.64 -2.06
C GLU A 311 -1.12 -0.26 -1.46
N SER A 312 -2.05 0.64 -1.70
CA SER A 312 -2.04 2.03 -1.22
C SER A 312 -2.93 2.23 0.00
N LEU A 313 -3.24 1.15 0.69
CA LEU A 313 -4.11 1.13 1.86
C LEU A 313 -3.31 0.95 3.14
N GLY A 314 -3.82 1.49 4.24
CA GLY A 314 -3.17 1.30 5.52
C GLY A 314 -3.95 1.86 6.72
N ALA A 315 -3.59 1.37 7.89
CA ALA A 315 -4.14 1.79 9.18
C ALA A 315 -3.05 1.85 10.24
N CYS A 316 -3.30 2.58 11.33
CA CYS A 316 -2.42 2.58 12.50
C CYS A 316 -2.17 1.14 13.00
N GLU A 317 -0.91 0.71 13.06
CA GLU A 317 -0.57 -0.67 13.43
C GLU A 317 -1.09 -1.06 14.82
N SER A 318 -0.95 -0.18 15.80
CA SER A 318 -1.40 -0.45 17.18
C SER A 318 -2.92 -0.43 17.34
N ASP A 319 -3.64 0.26 16.45
CA ASP A 319 -5.10 0.32 16.46
C ASP A 319 -5.74 -0.74 15.56
N THR A 320 -4.97 -1.40 14.70
CA THR A 320 -5.44 -2.50 13.87
C THR A 320 -5.79 -3.72 14.71
N PRO A 321 -6.98 -4.34 14.54
CA PRO A 321 -7.37 -5.53 15.31
C PRO A 321 -6.37 -6.68 15.17
N SER A 322 -6.05 -7.37 16.26
CA SER A 322 -5.15 -8.52 16.22
C SER A 322 -5.65 -9.61 15.26
N GLY A 323 -6.99 -9.83 15.21
CA GLY A 323 -7.59 -10.80 14.30
C GLY A 323 -7.30 -10.48 12.83
N HIS A 324 -7.42 -9.21 12.44
CA HIS A 324 -7.06 -8.75 11.10
C HIS A 324 -5.56 -8.89 10.85
N ARG A 325 -4.70 -8.40 11.77
CA ARG A 325 -3.24 -8.54 11.62
C ARG A 325 -2.80 -9.99 11.42
N ASP A 326 -3.32 -10.91 12.22
CA ASP A 326 -2.95 -12.34 12.16
C ASP A 326 -3.44 -12.98 10.85
N LEU A 327 -4.67 -12.68 10.43
CA LEU A 327 -5.23 -13.17 9.19
C LEU A 327 -4.47 -12.64 7.98
N TYR A 328 -4.27 -11.32 7.92
CA TYR A 328 -3.57 -10.68 6.81
C TYR A 328 -2.12 -11.17 6.70
N ALA A 329 -1.42 -11.34 7.83
CA ALA A 329 -0.08 -11.95 7.86
C ALA A 329 -0.09 -13.38 7.31
N SER A 330 -1.13 -14.17 7.60
CA SER A 330 -1.28 -15.53 7.07
C SER A 330 -1.49 -15.53 5.54
N ILE A 331 -2.35 -14.63 5.03
CA ILE A 331 -2.58 -14.47 3.58
C ILE A 331 -1.29 -14.01 2.90
N GLN A 332 -0.57 -13.07 3.52
CA GLN A 332 0.68 -12.53 2.97
C GLN A 332 1.83 -13.56 2.97
N ASN A 333 1.91 -14.43 3.96
CA ASN A 333 2.84 -15.57 3.92
C ASN A 333 2.56 -16.50 2.72
N ARG A 334 1.29 -16.69 2.37
CA ARG A 334 0.88 -17.45 1.18
C ARG A 334 1.30 -16.72 -0.10
N SER A 335 1.05 -15.42 -0.20
CA SER A 335 1.46 -14.56 -1.31
C SER A 335 2.97 -14.67 -1.58
N ALA A 336 3.79 -14.44 -0.56
CA ALA A 336 5.25 -14.55 -0.64
C ALA A 336 5.72 -15.98 -1.03
N ALA A 337 5.08 -17.02 -0.48
CA ALA A 337 5.40 -18.40 -0.83
C ALA A 337 5.01 -18.77 -2.27
N GLN A 338 4.03 -18.07 -2.85
CA GLN A 338 3.64 -18.22 -4.26
C GLN A 338 4.50 -17.37 -5.21
N GLY A 339 5.45 -16.59 -4.67
CA GLY A 339 6.38 -15.79 -5.46
C GLY A 339 5.81 -14.45 -5.92
N MET A 340 4.84 -13.89 -5.20
CA MET A 340 4.31 -12.55 -5.49
C MET A 340 5.16 -11.50 -4.76
N SER A 341 5.53 -10.43 -5.48
CA SER A 341 6.10 -9.22 -4.91
C SER A 341 4.97 -8.33 -4.39
N HIS A 342 5.08 -7.77 -3.18
CA HIS A 342 4.04 -6.90 -2.64
C HIS A 342 4.63 -5.59 -2.14
N PHE A 343 4.24 -4.47 -2.76
CA PHE A 343 4.64 -3.11 -2.42
C PHE A 343 3.49 -2.41 -1.71
N VAL A 344 3.75 -1.93 -0.50
CA VAL A 344 2.73 -1.35 0.38
C VAL A 344 3.14 0.05 0.80
N ALA A 345 2.25 1.01 0.68
CA ALA A 345 2.43 2.37 1.18
C ALA A 345 2.71 2.37 2.69
N SER A 346 3.78 3.04 3.13
CA SER A 346 4.18 3.02 4.55
C SER A 346 3.40 4.00 5.43
N GLY A 347 2.54 4.82 4.83
CA GLY A 347 1.70 5.82 5.49
C GLY A 347 2.21 7.25 5.33
N ASP A 348 1.30 8.22 5.54
CA ASP A 348 1.51 9.63 5.22
C ASP A 348 1.57 10.53 6.46
N GLY A 349 1.45 9.95 7.64
CA GLY A 349 1.55 10.67 8.92
C GLY A 349 2.98 10.80 9.46
N GLY A 350 3.99 10.58 8.63
CA GLY A 350 5.37 10.49 9.07
C GLY A 350 5.55 9.35 10.07
N ALA A 351 6.44 9.53 11.03
CA ALA A 351 6.61 8.58 12.13
C ALA A 351 5.41 8.49 13.09
N TYR A 352 4.33 9.24 12.85
CA TYR A 352 3.17 9.36 13.75
C TYR A 352 1.86 8.93 13.08
N THR A 353 1.88 7.84 12.33
CA THR A 353 0.71 7.31 11.60
C THR A 353 -0.53 7.09 12.49
N CYS A 354 -0.34 6.86 13.77
CA CYS A 354 -1.43 6.70 14.74
C CYS A 354 -1.95 8.02 15.34
N GLY A 355 -1.63 9.15 14.72
CA GLY A 355 -1.93 10.50 15.23
C GLY A 355 -0.77 11.06 16.05
N VAL A 356 -0.74 12.40 16.19
CA VAL A 356 0.34 13.10 16.91
C VAL A 356 0.31 12.71 18.38
N THR A 357 1.09 11.71 18.73
CA THR A 357 1.36 11.26 20.10
C THR A 357 2.86 11.44 20.37
N ALA A 358 3.25 11.39 21.63
CA ALA A 358 4.67 11.50 22.00
C ALA A 358 5.52 10.30 21.56
N THR A 359 4.90 9.24 21.00
CA THR A 359 5.56 7.99 20.62
C THR A 359 5.38 7.72 19.13
N PRO A 360 6.46 7.51 18.36
CA PRO A 360 6.39 7.09 16.98
C PRO A 360 5.60 5.78 16.82
N ALA A 361 4.83 5.68 15.72
CA ALA A 361 3.99 4.54 15.40
C ALA A 361 3.89 4.37 13.88
N THR A 362 3.81 3.12 13.46
CA THR A 362 3.87 2.68 12.07
C THR A 362 2.50 2.32 11.51
N SER A 363 2.42 2.18 10.17
CA SER A 363 1.23 1.73 9.45
C SER A 363 1.27 0.21 9.21
N PHE A 364 0.12 -0.43 9.38
CA PHE A 364 -0.16 -1.78 8.92
C PHE A 364 -0.91 -1.68 7.56
N PRO A 365 -0.66 -2.53 6.55
CA PRO A 365 0.13 -3.76 6.59
C PRO A 365 1.63 -3.60 6.23
N ALA A 366 2.14 -2.36 6.05
CA ALA A 366 3.54 -2.10 5.71
C ALA A 366 4.55 -2.72 6.69
N THR A 367 4.15 -2.93 7.95
CA THR A 367 4.99 -3.56 8.99
C THR A 367 5.11 -5.07 8.88
N LEU A 368 4.38 -5.72 7.97
CA LEU A 368 4.53 -7.17 7.77
C LEU A 368 5.94 -7.52 7.24
N PRO A 369 6.56 -8.61 7.74
CA PRO A 369 7.90 -9.01 7.30
C PRO A 369 8.01 -9.39 5.83
N ASN A 370 6.91 -9.81 5.20
CA ASN A 370 6.88 -10.35 3.83
C ASN A 370 6.27 -9.37 2.81
N VAL A 371 6.21 -8.08 3.13
CA VAL A 371 5.89 -7.01 2.19
C VAL A 371 7.06 -6.05 2.06
N THR A 372 7.12 -5.32 0.96
CA THR A 372 8.06 -4.21 0.77
C THR A 372 7.34 -2.91 1.14
N ALA A 373 7.70 -2.33 2.26
CA ALA A 373 7.16 -1.05 2.72
C ALA A 373 7.80 0.09 1.92
N VAL A 374 6.97 0.92 1.27
CA VAL A 374 7.41 2.03 0.42
C VAL A 374 7.14 3.36 1.12
N GLY A 375 8.21 4.05 1.48
CA GLY A 375 8.20 5.38 2.08
C GLY A 375 8.14 6.50 1.06
N GLY A 376 8.22 7.73 1.55
CA GLY A 376 8.04 8.93 0.76
C GLY A 376 9.27 9.83 0.72
N THR A 377 9.54 10.40 -0.47
CA THR A 377 10.53 11.47 -0.66
C THR A 377 9.85 12.73 -1.20
N THR A 378 10.57 13.86 -1.12
CA THR A 378 10.33 15.09 -1.88
C THR A 378 11.40 15.17 -2.94
N VAL A 379 11.01 15.30 -4.22
CA VAL A 379 11.94 15.28 -5.35
C VAL A 379 12.38 16.66 -5.78
N PHE A 380 13.59 16.75 -6.30
CA PHE A 380 14.17 17.95 -6.89
C PHE A 380 14.78 17.59 -8.23
N GLU A 381 14.18 18.09 -9.30
CA GLU A 381 14.65 17.85 -10.67
C GLU A 381 15.70 18.88 -11.10
N SER A 382 16.55 18.48 -12.06
CA SER A 382 17.32 19.43 -12.84
C SER A 382 16.42 20.16 -13.84
N VAL A 383 16.93 21.23 -14.44
CA VAL A 383 16.23 21.94 -15.54
C VAL A 383 15.96 21.06 -16.77
N GLN A 384 16.53 19.87 -16.85
CA GLN A 384 16.29 18.88 -17.89
C GLN A 384 15.32 17.76 -17.45
N GLY A 385 14.70 17.87 -16.28
CA GLY A 385 13.77 16.85 -15.74
C GLY A 385 14.43 15.56 -15.29
N VAL A 386 15.76 15.53 -15.11
CA VAL A 386 16.47 14.35 -14.60
C VAL A 386 16.73 14.47 -13.10
N TYR A 387 17.04 13.35 -12.48
CA TYR A 387 17.39 13.29 -11.07
C TYR A 387 18.45 14.33 -10.69
N PHE A 388 18.15 15.13 -9.67
CA PHE A 388 19.10 16.03 -9.06
C PHE A 388 19.37 15.65 -7.60
N LYS A 389 18.31 15.56 -6.79
CA LYS A 389 18.36 15.05 -5.41
C LYS A 389 16.97 14.73 -4.92
N GLU A 390 16.90 14.02 -3.81
CA GLU A 390 15.72 13.84 -2.98
C GLU A 390 16.00 14.19 -1.53
N THR A 391 14.95 14.49 -0.79
CA THR A 391 14.93 14.53 0.68
C THR A 391 13.82 13.64 1.20
N ALA A 392 13.91 13.16 2.43
CA ALA A 392 12.77 12.51 3.06
C ALA A 392 11.57 13.45 3.07
N TRP A 393 10.39 12.92 2.72
CA TRP A 393 9.15 13.69 2.81
C TRP A 393 8.76 13.88 4.27
N GLY A 394 8.59 15.13 4.67
CA GLY A 394 8.24 15.57 6.02
C GLY A 394 9.00 16.83 6.41
N GLY A 395 8.84 17.25 7.63
CA GLY A 395 9.53 18.41 8.18
C GLY A 395 8.73 19.13 9.25
N PRO A 396 9.35 20.06 9.97
CA PRO A 396 8.77 20.68 11.17
C PRO A 396 7.56 21.59 10.91
N LEU A 397 7.25 21.85 9.64
CA LEU A 397 6.12 22.70 9.22
C LEU A 397 5.00 21.90 8.53
N THR A 398 5.12 20.58 8.45
CA THR A 398 4.12 19.69 7.83
C THR A 398 3.52 18.77 8.89
N GLU A 399 2.23 18.44 8.75
CA GLU A 399 1.55 17.41 9.55
C GLU A 399 1.59 16.04 8.87
N SER A 400 2.25 15.95 7.69
CA SER A 400 2.37 14.76 6.86
C SER A 400 3.82 14.48 6.51
N GLY A 401 4.12 13.22 6.20
CA GLY A 401 5.47 12.78 5.87
C GLY A 401 5.53 11.27 5.65
N SER A 402 6.70 10.79 5.21
CA SER A 402 6.99 9.39 4.98
C SER A 402 6.75 8.53 6.22
N GLY A 403 5.86 7.54 6.13
CA GLY A 403 5.62 6.58 7.21
C GLY A 403 6.88 5.77 7.50
N GLY A 404 7.29 5.73 8.77
CA GLY A 404 8.48 4.99 9.15
C GLY A 404 8.65 4.81 10.65
N GLY A 405 9.44 3.81 11.02
CA GLY A 405 9.68 3.44 12.41
C GLY A 405 9.78 1.93 12.61
N ALA A 406 9.60 1.47 13.84
CA ALA A 406 9.62 0.05 14.19
C ALA A 406 8.21 -0.47 14.50
N SER A 407 7.88 -1.66 13.98
CA SER A 407 6.70 -2.42 14.36
C SER A 407 6.68 -2.68 15.87
N GLN A 408 5.49 -2.79 16.44
CA GLN A 408 5.29 -3.19 17.83
C GLN A 408 4.99 -4.69 17.96
N PHE A 409 4.73 -5.39 16.85
CA PHE A 409 4.21 -6.77 16.87
C PHE A 409 5.06 -7.78 16.10
N TYR A 410 5.74 -7.35 15.02
CA TYR A 410 6.47 -8.27 14.15
C TYR A 410 7.96 -8.24 14.45
N ALA A 411 8.53 -9.43 14.68
CA ALA A 411 9.97 -9.56 14.92
C ALA A 411 10.79 -9.12 13.69
N ILE A 412 11.99 -8.62 13.94
CA ILE A 412 12.94 -8.23 12.89
C ILE A 412 13.25 -9.45 11.99
N PRO A 413 13.02 -9.35 10.67
CA PRO A 413 13.36 -10.43 9.74
C PRO A 413 14.87 -10.52 9.50
N ASP A 414 15.34 -11.70 9.08
CA ASP A 414 16.77 -11.98 8.91
C ASP A 414 17.44 -11.03 7.91
N TYR A 415 16.77 -10.65 6.84
CA TYR A 415 17.32 -9.72 5.85
C TYR A 415 17.61 -8.32 6.44
N GLN A 416 16.90 -7.87 7.49
CA GLN A 416 17.16 -6.59 8.15
C GLN A 416 18.29 -6.65 9.19
N LYS A 417 18.55 -7.82 9.77
CA LYS A 417 19.58 -7.97 10.83
C LYS A 417 20.99 -7.62 10.36
N THR A 418 21.23 -7.63 9.06
CA THR A 418 22.52 -7.31 8.46
C THR A 418 22.78 -5.82 8.26
N VAL A 419 21.77 -4.97 8.45
CA VAL A 419 21.84 -3.51 8.26
C VAL A 419 22.29 -2.86 9.56
N SER A 420 23.30 -1.99 9.51
CA SER A 420 23.91 -1.39 10.70
C SER A 420 22.94 -0.56 11.54
N GLN A 421 22.05 0.22 10.89
CA GLN A 421 21.04 1.05 11.56
C GLN A 421 19.89 0.20 12.14
N ALA A 422 19.66 -0.98 11.59
CA ALA A 422 18.71 -1.94 12.12
C ALA A 422 19.29 -2.85 13.21
N ALA A 423 20.63 -2.87 13.34
CA ALA A 423 21.31 -3.73 14.31
C ALA A 423 20.93 -3.36 15.75
N GLY A 424 20.58 -4.35 16.53
CA GLY A 424 20.16 -4.18 17.94
C GLY A 424 18.68 -3.93 18.15
N HIS A 425 17.88 -3.74 17.09
CA HIS A 425 16.42 -3.72 17.20
C HIS A 425 15.84 -5.14 17.21
N SER A 426 14.72 -5.30 17.90
CA SER A 426 14.05 -6.61 18.04
C SER A 426 12.89 -6.78 17.07
N PHE A 427 12.38 -5.67 16.49
CA PHE A 427 11.17 -5.65 15.68
C PHE A 427 11.47 -5.22 14.24
N ARG A 428 10.56 -5.59 13.34
CA ARG A 428 10.53 -5.17 11.93
C ARG A 428 10.56 -3.65 11.81
N GLN A 429 11.35 -3.12 10.88
CA GLN A 429 11.56 -1.69 10.68
C GLN A 429 11.15 -1.30 9.26
N VAL A 430 10.51 -0.15 9.12
CA VAL A 430 9.99 0.40 7.88
C VAL A 430 10.41 1.86 7.71
N PRO A 431 10.48 2.37 6.43
CA PRO A 431 10.23 1.67 5.17
C PRO A 431 11.42 0.84 4.71
N ASP A 432 11.26 0.01 3.67
CA ASP A 432 12.34 -0.71 3.01
C ASP A 432 13.01 0.14 1.93
N VAL A 433 12.19 0.86 1.16
CA VAL A 433 12.55 1.73 0.04
C VAL A 433 11.63 2.96 0.04
N ALA A 434 11.87 3.93 -0.84
CA ALA A 434 11.01 5.10 -0.99
C ALA A 434 10.89 5.54 -2.46
N ALA A 435 9.97 6.46 -2.73
CA ALA A 435 9.91 7.26 -3.96
C ALA A 435 9.13 8.55 -3.68
N ASP A 436 8.96 9.44 -4.67
CA ASP A 436 8.22 10.68 -4.50
C ASP A 436 6.83 10.42 -3.90
N ALA A 437 6.54 11.15 -2.84
CA ALA A 437 5.28 11.07 -2.11
C ALA A 437 4.81 12.44 -1.63
N ASP A 438 5.67 13.47 -1.71
CA ASP A 438 5.28 14.81 -1.30
C ASP A 438 4.23 15.37 -2.26
N PRO A 439 3.01 15.69 -1.80
CA PRO A 439 1.99 16.27 -2.69
C PRO A 439 2.40 17.58 -3.35
N SER A 440 3.46 18.23 -2.87
CA SER A 440 4.00 19.46 -3.48
C SER A 440 4.91 19.20 -4.69
N THR A 441 5.47 18.00 -4.80
CA THR A 441 6.26 17.53 -5.94
C THR A 441 5.60 16.41 -6.73
N GLY A 442 4.57 15.79 -6.22
CA GLY A 442 3.86 14.59 -6.65
C GLY A 442 3.51 14.46 -8.13
N PHE A 443 2.71 13.50 -8.45
CA PHE A 443 2.43 13.03 -9.81
C PHE A 443 1.25 13.76 -10.45
N HIS A 444 1.32 13.99 -11.76
CA HIS A 444 0.17 14.41 -12.55
C HIS A 444 -0.86 13.29 -12.60
N ILE A 445 -2.11 13.62 -12.31
CA ILE A 445 -3.24 12.71 -12.42
C ILE A 445 -4.46 13.37 -13.04
N VAL A 446 -5.41 12.57 -13.51
CA VAL A 446 -6.73 13.02 -13.99
C VAL A 446 -7.82 12.43 -13.10
N PHE A 447 -8.55 13.29 -12.41
CA PHE A 447 -9.66 12.87 -11.58
C PHE A 447 -10.85 13.83 -11.64
N GLY A 448 -12.08 13.32 -11.78
CA GLY A 448 -13.29 14.11 -11.93
C GLY A 448 -13.28 15.00 -13.19
N GLY A 449 -12.65 14.54 -14.28
CA GLY A 449 -12.47 15.25 -15.53
C GLY A 449 -11.44 16.38 -15.50
N ARG A 450 -10.67 16.50 -14.42
CA ARG A 450 -9.70 17.60 -14.20
C ARG A 450 -8.29 17.05 -14.00
N ASP A 451 -7.34 17.81 -14.52
CA ASP A 451 -5.92 17.60 -14.25
C ASP A 451 -5.61 18.02 -12.81
N GLY A 452 -4.78 17.24 -12.14
CA GLY A 452 -4.40 17.45 -10.76
C GLY A 452 -2.99 16.99 -10.46
N GLN A 453 -2.58 17.21 -9.22
CA GLN A 453 -1.32 16.69 -8.66
C GLN A 453 -1.65 15.91 -7.39
N ALA A 454 -1.15 14.70 -7.30
CA ALA A 454 -1.30 13.82 -6.15
C ALA A 454 0.05 13.32 -5.65
N GLY A 455 0.08 12.99 -4.37
CA GLY A 455 1.21 12.40 -3.68
C GLY A 455 0.70 11.45 -2.60
N GLY A 456 1.51 11.23 -1.59
CA GLY A 456 1.33 10.21 -0.57
C GLY A 456 2.24 9.02 -0.86
N THR A 457 2.52 8.21 0.15
CA THR A 457 3.19 6.92 -0.07
C THR A 457 2.34 5.99 -0.93
N SER A 458 1.05 6.31 -1.08
CA SER A 458 0.11 5.76 -2.07
C SER A 458 0.56 5.95 -3.53
N ALA A 459 1.32 7.01 -3.85
CA ALA A 459 1.90 7.22 -5.17
C ALA A 459 3.22 6.45 -5.33
N ALA A 460 4.00 6.33 -4.27
CA ALA A 460 5.28 5.65 -4.27
C ALA A 460 5.17 4.13 -4.44
N ALA A 461 4.17 3.50 -3.81
CA ALA A 461 3.96 2.05 -3.89
C ALA A 461 3.65 1.56 -5.32
N PRO A 462 2.68 2.13 -6.07
CA PRO A 462 2.42 1.73 -7.45
C PRO A 462 3.58 2.03 -8.40
N LEU A 463 4.39 3.06 -8.14
CA LEU A 463 5.60 3.34 -8.91
C LEU A 463 6.64 2.21 -8.76
N TRP A 464 6.87 1.72 -7.54
CA TRP A 464 7.72 0.56 -7.29
C TRP A 464 7.16 -0.70 -7.91
N ALA A 465 5.87 -0.96 -7.78
CA ALA A 465 5.20 -2.10 -8.39
C ALA A 465 5.34 -2.11 -9.92
N ALA A 466 5.10 -0.96 -10.56
CA ALA A 466 5.26 -0.81 -12.01
C ALA A 466 6.71 -0.95 -12.48
N THR A 467 7.68 -0.43 -11.71
CA THR A 467 9.11 -0.62 -11.99
C THR A 467 9.49 -2.10 -11.94
N VAL A 468 9.00 -2.83 -10.93
CA VAL A 468 9.23 -4.27 -10.82
C VAL A 468 8.53 -5.03 -11.95
N ALA A 469 7.38 -4.57 -12.44
CA ALA A 469 6.76 -5.17 -13.62
C ALA A 469 7.63 -5.05 -14.89
N LEU A 470 8.37 -3.96 -15.07
CA LEU A 470 9.37 -3.86 -16.15
C LEU A 470 10.55 -4.84 -15.94
N ILE A 471 11.06 -4.92 -14.72
CA ILE A 471 12.16 -5.82 -14.35
C ILE A 471 11.75 -7.28 -14.54
N ASP A 472 10.56 -7.67 -14.10
CA ASP A 472 10.05 -9.04 -14.27
C ASP A 472 9.87 -9.41 -15.75
N GLN A 473 9.44 -8.45 -16.59
CA GLN A 473 9.42 -8.64 -18.04
C GLN A 473 10.83 -8.92 -18.59
N ASP A 474 11.86 -8.19 -18.15
CA ASP A 474 13.24 -8.39 -18.59
C ASP A 474 13.82 -9.72 -18.08
N LEU A 475 13.61 -10.04 -16.82
CA LEU A 475 14.02 -11.31 -16.23
C LEU A 475 13.40 -12.48 -16.98
N LYS A 476 12.11 -12.41 -17.29
CA LYS A 476 11.38 -13.41 -18.07
C LYS A 476 11.91 -13.56 -19.50
N ARG A 477 12.21 -12.44 -20.19
CA ARG A 477 12.86 -12.45 -21.52
C ARG A 477 14.23 -13.13 -21.49
N LYS A 478 14.94 -13.03 -20.36
CA LYS A 478 16.26 -13.63 -20.14
C LYS A 478 16.20 -15.09 -19.62
N GLY A 479 14.99 -15.64 -19.43
CA GLY A 479 14.80 -17.00 -18.88
C GLY A 479 15.19 -17.11 -17.40
N LEU A 480 15.15 -15.98 -16.67
CA LEU A 480 15.41 -15.92 -15.23
C LEU A 480 14.06 -15.97 -14.47
N ARG A 481 14.13 -16.29 -13.17
CA ARG A 481 12.95 -16.21 -12.31
C ARG A 481 12.54 -14.74 -12.11
N GLU A 482 11.26 -14.49 -11.94
CA GLU A 482 10.72 -13.19 -11.55
C GLU A 482 11.23 -12.80 -10.15
N THR A 483 11.04 -11.54 -9.76
CA THR A 483 11.53 -10.98 -8.50
C THR A 483 11.02 -11.75 -7.29
N GLY A 484 9.72 -12.10 -7.25
CA GLY A 484 9.10 -12.75 -6.12
C GLY A 484 9.13 -11.89 -4.86
N PHE A 485 9.20 -12.48 -3.68
CA PHE A 485 9.35 -11.72 -2.44
C PHE A 485 10.64 -10.87 -2.47
N ALA A 486 10.49 -9.55 -2.56
CA ALA A 486 11.56 -8.64 -2.99
C ALA A 486 12.60 -8.30 -1.91
N ASN A 487 12.20 -8.26 -0.62
CA ASN A 487 13.04 -7.70 0.44
C ASN A 487 14.42 -8.35 0.60
N PRO A 488 14.58 -9.68 0.56
CA PRO A 488 15.91 -10.28 0.66
C PRO A 488 16.88 -9.77 -0.40
N ALA A 489 16.40 -9.56 -1.64
CA ALA A 489 17.20 -9.02 -2.73
C ALA A 489 17.48 -7.53 -2.54
N ILE A 490 16.48 -6.72 -2.18
CA ILE A 490 16.60 -5.28 -1.91
C ILE A 490 17.68 -5.06 -0.83
N TYR A 491 17.59 -5.77 0.28
CA TYR A 491 18.58 -5.64 1.38
C TYR A 491 19.97 -6.14 1.01
N TRP A 492 20.04 -7.23 0.23
CA TRP A 492 21.32 -7.69 -0.29
C TRP A 492 21.95 -6.65 -1.23
N MET A 493 21.16 -6.07 -2.16
CA MET A 493 21.64 -5.05 -3.09
C MET A 493 22.11 -3.78 -2.37
N GLY A 494 21.34 -3.28 -1.39
CA GLY A 494 21.72 -2.13 -0.58
C GLY A 494 23.03 -2.32 0.18
N ALA A 495 23.22 -3.52 0.77
CA ALA A 495 24.42 -3.85 1.53
C ALA A 495 25.64 -4.20 0.66
N ASN A 496 25.46 -4.54 -0.63
CA ASN A 496 26.54 -5.02 -1.51
C ASN A 496 26.74 -4.14 -2.76
N THR A 497 26.52 -2.83 -2.67
CA THR A 497 26.63 -1.90 -3.80
C THR A 497 27.97 -1.97 -4.54
N SER A 498 29.07 -2.31 -3.85
CA SER A 498 30.40 -2.50 -4.47
C SER A 498 30.51 -3.74 -5.36
N ARG A 499 29.56 -4.66 -5.30
CA ARG A 499 29.50 -5.87 -6.13
C ARG A 499 28.56 -5.72 -7.33
N LEU A 500 27.88 -4.58 -7.43
CA LEU A 500 26.90 -4.29 -8.47
C LEU A 500 27.50 -3.45 -9.60
N PRO A 501 26.98 -3.57 -10.85
CA PRO A 501 27.43 -2.75 -11.97
C PRO A 501 27.24 -1.24 -11.75
N ALA A 502 26.16 -0.87 -11.05
CA ALA A 502 25.84 0.50 -10.65
C ALA A 502 25.03 0.45 -9.34
N ARG A 503 24.87 1.61 -8.68
CA ARG A 503 24.05 1.72 -7.46
C ARG A 503 22.57 1.65 -7.83
N PRO A 504 21.80 0.68 -7.30
CA PRO A 504 20.39 0.53 -7.64
C PRO A 504 19.48 1.53 -6.93
N PHE A 505 19.97 2.20 -5.90
CA PHE A 505 19.21 3.15 -5.09
C PHE A 505 19.91 4.52 -5.03
N HIS A 506 19.10 5.56 -5.06
CA HIS A 506 19.51 6.91 -4.66
C HIS A 506 19.43 6.98 -3.14
N ASP A 507 20.57 7.01 -2.50
CA ASP A 507 20.70 7.09 -1.04
C ASP A 507 20.30 8.50 -0.57
N VAL A 508 19.13 8.61 0.06
CA VAL A 508 18.54 9.89 0.50
C VAL A 508 19.09 10.24 1.87
N THR A 509 19.87 11.32 1.96
CA THR A 509 20.60 11.69 3.18
C THR A 509 20.20 13.05 3.77
N GLY A 510 19.08 13.59 3.36
CA GLY A 510 18.56 14.88 3.83
C GLY A 510 17.07 14.84 4.13
N GLY A 511 16.61 15.70 5.04
CA GLY A 511 15.23 15.72 5.51
C GLY A 511 14.96 14.73 6.64
N ASN A 512 13.72 14.66 7.07
CA ASN A 512 13.24 13.73 8.10
C ASN A 512 11.75 13.43 7.89
N ASN A 513 11.25 12.41 8.56
CA ASN A 513 9.83 12.03 8.54
C ASN A 513 9.09 12.45 9.83
N LEU A 514 9.38 13.61 10.36
CA LEU A 514 8.89 14.20 11.63
C LEU A 514 9.58 13.68 12.90
N ALA A 515 10.21 12.50 12.88
CA ALA A 515 10.90 11.94 14.04
C ALA A 515 12.28 11.38 13.71
N PHE A 516 12.47 10.81 12.52
CA PHE A 516 13.71 10.16 12.12
C PHE A 516 14.34 10.92 10.96
N ASP A 517 15.62 11.25 11.10
CA ASP A 517 16.41 11.88 10.03
C ASP A 517 16.78 10.85 8.96
N ALA A 518 16.77 11.29 7.69
CA ALA A 518 17.38 10.54 6.60
C ALA A 518 18.91 10.61 6.71
N VAL A 519 19.57 9.45 6.70
CA VAL A 519 21.01 9.29 6.86
C VAL A 519 21.59 8.35 5.81
N ALA A 520 22.92 8.31 5.66
CA ALA A 520 23.55 7.43 4.68
C ALA A 520 23.29 5.94 4.95
N GLY A 521 22.94 5.21 3.90
CA GLY A 521 22.50 3.83 3.94
C GLY A 521 21.02 3.70 4.31
N TRP A 522 20.63 2.56 4.84
CA TRP A 522 19.24 2.35 5.24
C TRP A 522 18.87 3.21 6.47
N ASP A 523 17.70 3.86 6.44
CA ASP A 523 17.15 4.63 7.57
C ASP A 523 15.62 4.49 7.73
N PHE A 524 15.08 5.04 8.85
CA PHE A 524 13.65 4.99 9.18
C PHE A 524 12.77 5.98 8.41
N ALA A 525 13.33 6.86 7.59
CA ALA A 525 12.58 7.85 6.85
C ALA A 525 12.37 7.43 5.39
N THR A 526 13.40 6.79 4.77
CA THR A 526 13.42 6.49 3.33
C THR A 526 13.88 5.06 2.99
N GLY A 527 14.17 4.23 3.99
CA GLY A 527 14.72 2.90 3.76
C GLY A 527 16.07 2.97 3.03
N TRP A 528 16.25 2.18 1.98
CA TRP A 528 17.42 2.27 1.09
C TRP A 528 17.36 3.46 0.10
N GLY A 529 16.29 4.28 0.15
CA GLY A 529 16.06 5.39 -0.77
C GLY A 529 15.22 4.99 -2.00
N SER A 530 15.24 5.84 -3.05
CA SER A 530 14.48 5.62 -4.27
C SER A 530 15.26 4.81 -5.31
N MET A 531 14.56 4.35 -6.35
CA MET A 531 15.19 3.53 -7.39
C MET A 531 15.97 4.35 -8.41
N ASP A 532 17.11 3.83 -8.88
CA ASP A 532 17.63 4.02 -10.24
C ASP A 532 17.19 2.80 -11.07
N GLY A 533 16.17 2.93 -11.90
CA GLY A 533 15.49 1.80 -12.53
C GLY A 533 16.41 0.93 -13.40
N ALA A 534 17.28 1.53 -14.21
CA ALA A 534 18.21 0.78 -15.06
C ALA A 534 19.29 0.05 -14.22
N ALA A 535 19.79 0.69 -13.16
CA ALA A 535 20.74 0.05 -12.25
C ALA A 535 20.06 -1.03 -11.41
N LEU A 536 18.81 -0.85 -11.03
CA LEU A 536 18.03 -1.82 -10.26
C LEU A 536 17.78 -3.09 -11.07
N ASP A 537 17.41 -2.99 -12.35
CA ASP A 537 17.28 -4.15 -13.25
C ASP A 537 18.59 -4.95 -13.36
N ALA A 538 19.71 -4.26 -13.60
CA ALA A 538 21.02 -4.90 -13.66
C ALA A 538 21.43 -5.55 -12.32
N ALA A 539 21.03 -4.94 -11.19
CA ALA A 539 21.27 -5.48 -9.86
C ALA A 539 20.44 -6.75 -9.59
N TRP A 540 19.16 -6.80 -10.00
CA TRP A 540 18.33 -7.98 -9.91
C TRP A 540 18.91 -9.16 -10.69
N ILE A 541 19.37 -8.92 -11.94
CA ILE A 541 20.03 -9.93 -12.75
C ILE A 541 21.29 -10.46 -12.04
N THR A 542 22.07 -9.57 -11.44
CA THR A 542 23.29 -9.93 -10.71
C THR A 542 22.97 -10.77 -9.48
N TYR A 543 21.95 -10.36 -8.70
CA TYR A 543 21.49 -11.10 -7.53
C TYR A 543 21.06 -12.52 -7.87
N ILE A 544 20.19 -12.66 -8.87
CA ILE A 544 19.66 -13.97 -9.29
C ILE A 544 20.78 -14.89 -9.82
N LYS A 545 21.71 -14.36 -10.64
CA LYS A 545 22.83 -15.14 -11.20
C LYS A 545 23.93 -15.45 -10.19
N GLY A 546 24.09 -14.59 -9.19
CA GLY A 546 25.10 -14.75 -8.14
C GLY A 546 24.72 -15.73 -7.03
N GLY A 547 23.56 -16.37 -7.13
CA GLY A 547 23.07 -17.30 -6.11
C GLY A 547 22.69 -16.61 -4.81
N GLY A 548 22.25 -15.34 -4.86
CA GLY A 548 21.66 -14.62 -3.75
C GLY A 548 20.30 -15.22 -3.43
N ALA A 549 20.31 -16.43 -2.85
CA ALA A 549 19.15 -17.13 -2.31
C ALA A 549 19.58 -17.84 -1.02
#